data_260564652967593dd18c523fe03650f4
#
_entry.id   260564652967593dd18c523fe03650f4
#
_cell.length_a   1.000
_cell.length_b   1.000
_cell.length_c   1.000
_cell.angle_alpha   90.00
_cell.angle_beta   90.00
_cell.angle_gamma   90.00
#
_symmetry.space_group_name_H-M   'P 1'
#
loop_
_entity.id
_entity.type
_entity.pdbx_description
1 polymer ?
#
loop_
_entity_poly.entity_id
_entity_poly.type
_entity_poly.pdbx_seq_one_letter_code
_entity_poly.pdbx_strand_id
1 'polypeptide(L)'
;GNANLTTIIPNLILKMNKELKCAANLNQIRDLSLFIDEMANRSSDNSAPFVGPAAFAHKGGVHADAAAKVKNSYEHIEPELVGNRTRVLVSDMSGRSSVMMKAKEIGVDLDARSPELKDFLAELKELEFRGYGYEAADASFKLLLNRFLKGKKNDFELIDYRVMVGHQSALKRTVSEATVQVKIGDQIHHTVAEANGPVGALDDALRRAIAPVFPEIMDVELIDFKVRILESQHGADAIIRVQIESTDGNEIWGTVGASDNIIEATWEALVDSVEYKILLESEK
;
A
#
# COMPACT_ATOMS: atom_id res chain seq x y z
N GLY A 1 20.55 -10.68 23.98
CA GLY A 1 20.68 -10.50 22.54
C GLY A 1 21.78 -9.52 22.19
N ASN A 2 22.16 -9.48 20.94
CA ASN A 2 23.14 -8.53 20.45
C ASN A 2 22.55 -7.13 20.34
N ALA A 3 23.41 -6.12 20.48
CA ALA A 3 22.99 -4.74 20.34
C ALA A 3 22.62 -4.41 18.87
N ASN A 4 21.55 -3.66 18.68
CA ASN A 4 21.10 -3.25 17.35
C ASN A 4 21.97 -2.10 16.81
N LEU A 5 22.79 -2.39 15.81
CA LEU A 5 23.70 -1.40 15.21
C LEU A 5 22.97 -0.28 14.50
N THR A 6 21.77 -0.53 13.93
CA THR A 6 20.97 0.51 13.26
C THR A 6 20.42 1.55 14.23
N THR A 7 20.39 1.23 15.54
CA THR A 7 20.05 2.17 16.61
C THR A 7 21.30 2.82 17.21
N ILE A 8 22.37 2.04 17.44
CA ILE A 8 23.58 2.52 18.13
C ILE A 8 24.35 3.51 17.27
N ILE A 9 24.60 3.20 16.00
CA ILE A 9 25.41 4.04 15.10
C ILE A 9 24.83 5.44 14.96
N PRO A 10 23.52 5.63 14.62
CA PRO A 10 22.94 6.96 14.56
C PRO A 10 22.99 7.73 15.88
N ASN A 11 22.77 7.06 17.02
CA ASN A 11 22.89 7.72 18.33
C ASN A 11 24.32 8.21 18.60
N LEU A 12 25.32 7.39 18.33
CA LEU A 12 26.73 7.79 18.52
C LEU A 12 27.09 8.99 17.65
N ILE A 13 26.71 8.98 16.37
CA ILE A 13 27.06 10.05 15.41
C ILE A 13 26.20 11.30 15.67
N LEU A 14 24.86 11.17 15.66
CA LEU A 14 23.95 12.32 15.60
C LEU A 14 23.62 12.91 16.98
N LYS A 15 23.66 12.10 18.05
CA LYS A 15 23.31 12.55 19.40
C LYS A 15 24.54 12.75 20.31
N MET A 16 25.56 11.94 20.11
CA MET A 16 26.76 11.96 20.97
C MET A 16 28.00 12.58 20.28
N ASN A 17 27.85 13.03 19.03
CA ASN A 17 28.92 13.65 18.22
C ASN A 17 30.20 12.80 18.21
N LYS A 18 30.07 11.46 18.10
CA LYS A 18 31.25 10.58 18.00
C LYS A 18 31.67 10.41 16.55
N GLU A 19 32.96 10.51 16.30
CA GLU A 19 33.50 10.23 14.98
C GLU A 19 33.57 8.72 14.74
N LEU A 20 32.86 8.25 13.73
CA LEU A 20 32.90 6.87 13.28
C LEU A 20 33.26 6.81 11.79
N LYS A 21 34.02 5.79 11.39
CA LYS A 21 34.44 5.60 9.99
C LYS A 21 33.24 5.46 9.02
N CYS A 22 32.11 4.97 9.49
CA CYS A 22 30.89 4.80 8.69
C CYS A 22 30.03 6.06 8.63
N ALA A 23 30.41 7.18 9.27
CA ALA A 23 29.57 8.39 9.32
C ALA A 23 29.20 8.93 7.93
N ALA A 24 30.12 8.83 6.95
CA ALA A 24 29.88 9.30 5.59
C ALA A 24 28.76 8.52 4.86
N ASN A 25 28.44 7.31 5.29
CA ASN A 25 27.43 6.44 4.69
C ASN A 25 26.19 6.26 5.58
N LEU A 26 25.98 7.14 6.56
CA LEU A 26 24.88 7.02 7.51
C LEU A 26 23.50 7.05 6.81
N ASN A 27 23.39 7.78 5.72
CA ASN A 27 22.19 7.85 4.89
C ASN A 27 21.83 6.53 4.17
N GLN A 28 22.69 5.52 4.22
CA GLN A 28 22.41 4.18 3.65
C GLN A 28 22.01 3.18 4.73
N ILE A 29 21.90 3.58 6.00
CA ILE A 29 21.69 2.63 7.11
C ILE A 29 20.31 1.97 7.04
N ARG A 30 19.30 2.66 6.51
CA ARG A 30 17.97 2.11 6.29
C ARG A 30 18.00 1.00 5.23
N ASP A 31 18.59 1.27 4.09
CA ASP A 31 18.67 0.29 2.99
C ASP A 31 19.52 -0.93 3.40
N LEU A 32 20.58 -0.70 4.16
CA LEU A 32 21.37 -1.79 4.76
C LEU A 32 20.52 -2.63 5.72
N SER A 33 19.67 -2.02 6.54
CA SER A 33 18.78 -2.75 7.45
C SER A 33 17.81 -3.63 6.68
N LEU A 34 17.16 -3.09 5.65
CA LEU A 34 16.24 -3.83 4.80
C LEU A 34 16.92 -5.01 4.09
N PHE A 35 18.11 -4.76 3.52
CA PHE A 35 18.92 -5.81 2.88
C PHE A 35 19.28 -6.94 3.85
N ILE A 36 19.69 -6.62 5.09
CA ILE A 36 20.02 -7.65 6.10
C ILE A 36 18.79 -8.45 6.49
N ASP A 37 17.64 -7.81 6.68
CA ASP A 37 16.40 -8.50 7.01
C ASP A 37 15.98 -9.46 5.89
N GLU A 38 16.10 -9.03 4.64
CA GLU A 38 15.84 -9.86 3.45
C GLU A 38 16.77 -11.07 3.40
N MET A 39 18.09 -10.84 3.54
CA MET A 39 19.09 -11.94 3.55
C MET A 39 18.90 -12.91 4.72
N ALA A 40 18.38 -12.43 5.85
CA ALA A 40 18.07 -13.24 7.02
C ALA A 40 16.68 -13.88 6.95
N ASN A 41 15.91 -13.67 5.87
CA ASN A 41 14.52 -14.09 5.71
C ASN A 41 13.64 -13.67 6.90
N ARG A 42 13.76 -12.40 7.29
CA ARG A 42 13.01 -11.80 8.40
C ARG A 42 12.18 -10.65 7.91
N SER A 43 10.96 -10.52 8.44
CA SER A 43 10.16 -9.32 8.23
C SER A 43 10.82 -8.12 8.91
N SER A 44 10.97 -7.02 8.20
CA SER A 44 11.50 -5.78 8.76
C SER A 44 10.55 -5.19 9.80
N ASP A 45 11.11 -4.66 10.88
CA ASP A 45 10.33 -3.99 11.93
C ASP A 45 9.97 -2.56 11.48
N ASN A 46 8.69 -2.34 11.19
CA ASN A 46 8.17 -1.03 10.79
C ASN A 46 8.40 0.07 11.85
N SER A 47 8.53 -0.31 13.12
CA SER A 47 8.73 0.61 14.25
C SER A 47 10.19 0.74 14.66
N ALA A 48 11.12 0.09 13.95
CA ALA A 48 12.54 0.13 14.30
C ALA A 48 13.04 1.58 14.33
N PRO A 49 13.73 2.01 15.43
CA PRO A 49 14.27 3.36 15.53
C PRO A 49 15.18 3.70 14.34
N PHE A 50 15.06 4.90 13.82
CA PHE A 50 15.78 5.48 12.67
C PHE A 50 15.47 4.83 11.32
N VAL A 51 15.34 3.52 11.21
CA VAL A 51 15.26 2.80 9.94
C VAL A 51 13.84 2.36 9.56
N GLY A 52 12.96 2.13 10.54
CA GLY A 52 11.57 1.74 10.29
C GLY A 52 10.77 2.88 9.64
N PRO A 53 9.85 2.58 8.73
CA PRO A 53 9.02 3.59 8.07
C PRO A 53 8.12 4.37 9.06
N ALA A 54 7.75 3.78 10.19
CA ALA A 54 6.96 4.44 11.23
C ALA A 54 7.78 5.36 12.15
N ALA A 55 9.13 5.29 12.11
CA ALA A 55 9.99 6.10 12.97
C ALA A 55 9.85 7.63 12.73
N PHE A 56 9.41 8.03 11.52
CA PHE A 56 9.17 9.42 11.13
C PHE A 56 7.76 9.59 10.54
N ALA A 57 6.80 8.84 11.09
CA ALA A 57 5.43 8.89 10.66
C ALA A 57 4.58 9.76 11.59
N HIS A 58 3.79 10.67 11.03
CA HIS A 58 2.89 11.55 11.75
C HIS A 58 1.44 11.20 11.44
N LYS A 59 0.69 10.74 12.46
CA LYS A 59 -0.71 10.33 12.34
C LYS A 59 -1.70 11.43 12.72
N GLY A 60 -1.34 12.30 13.63
CA GLY A 60 -2.21 13.37 14.11
C GLY A 60 -2.16 14.61 13.20
N GLY A 61 -3.33 15.19 12.83
CA GLY A 61 -3.41 16.38 11.99
C GLY A 61 -2.65 17.60 12.54
N VAL A 62 -2.60 17.77 13.87
CA VAL A 62 -1.83 18.86 14.54
C VAL A 62 -0.33 18.62 14.39
N HIS A 63 0.14 17.37 14.51
CA HIS A 63 1.55 17.01 14.35
C HIS A 63 1.99 17.18 12.89
N ALA A 64 1.17 16.71 11.95
CA ALA A 64 1.43 16.86 10.53
C ALA A 64 1.48 18.33 10.10
N ASP A 65 0.54 19.16 10.58
CA ASP A 65 0.51 20.60 10.30
C ASP A 65 1.73 21.34 10.91
N ALA A 66 2.13 20.97 12.12
CA ALA A 66 3.31 21.56 12.75
C ALA A 66 4.62 21.13 12.08
N ALA A 67 4.75 19.85 11.71
CA ALA A 67 5.92 19.34 10.97
C ALA A 67 6.05 20.02 9.59
N ALA A 68 4.93 20.33 8.93
CA ALA A 68 4.92 21.08 7.67
C ALA A 68 5.36 22.54 7.81
N LYS A 69 5.02 23.18 8.94
CA LYS A 69 5.33 24.60 9.19
C LYS A 69 6.73 24.82 9.77
N VAL A 70 7.17 23.91 10.61
CA VAL A 70 8.46 24.00 11.31
C VAL A 70 9.19 22.68 11.19
N LYS A 71 10.24 22.63 10.36
CA LYS A 71 11.14 21.49 10.26
C LYS A 71 11.63 21.08 11.66
N ASN A 72 11.66 19.78 11.92
CA ASN A 72 12.13 19.19 13.19
C ASN A 72 11.28 19.50 14.44
N SER A 73 10.05 20.00 14.29
CA SER A 73 9.19 20.29 15.45
C SER A 73 8.80 19.02 16.22
N TYR A 74 8.66 17.88 15.54
CA TYR A 74 8.33 16.58 16.10
C TYR A 74 9.33 15.48 15.75
N GLU A 75 10.34 15.81 14.94
CA GLU A 75 11.39 14.90 14.51
C GLU A 75 12.68 15.24 15.28
N HIS A 76 13.27 14.23 15.88
CA HIS A 76 14.46 14.43 16.71
C HIS A 76 15.76 14.49 15.90
N ILE A 77 15.71 14.22 14.61
CA ILE A 77 16.74 14.37 13.58
C ILE A 77 16.07 14.59 12.23
N GLU A 78 16.81 15.04 11.23
CA GLU A 78 16.34 15.01 9.83
C GLU A 78 16.36 13.56 9.33
N PRO A 79 15.22 13.02 8.84
CA PRO A 79 15.08 11.63 8.41
C PRO A 79 16.08 11.23 7.31
N GLU A 80 16.40 12.16 6.41
CA GLU A 80 17.30 11.96 5.29
C GLU A 80 18.73 11.61 5.73
N LEU A 81 19.14 12.02 6.94
CA LEU A 81 20.45 11.67 7.50
C LEU A 81 20.63 10.16 7.70
N VAL A 82 19.55 9.43 7.83
CA VAL A 82 19.52 7.97 8.02
C VAL A 82 18.88 7.23 6.84
N GLY A 83 18.68 7.90 5.70
CA GLY A 83 18.04 7.33 4.50
C GLY A 83 16.54 7.08 4.65
N ASN A 84 15.91 7.73 5.63
CA ASN A 84 14.46 7.66 5.83
C ASN A 84 13.79 8.95 5.34
N ARG A 85 12.48 9.06 5.47
CA ARG A 85 11.71 10.24 5.10
C ARG A 85 10.55 10.47 6.07
N THR A 86 10.16 11.73 6.23
CA THR A 86 8.90 12.07 6.91
C THR A 86 7.74 11.46 6.14
N ARG A 87 6.79 10.86 6.86
CA ARG A 87 5.56 10.31 6.30
C ARG A 87 4.35 10.86 7.03
N VAL A 88 3.32 11.19 6.29
CA VAL A 88 2.02 11.54 6.84
C VAL A 88 1.08 10.36 6.66
N LEU A 89 0.62 9.80 7.77
CA LEU A 89 -0.33 8.70 7.75
C LEU A 89 -1.75 9.25 7.72
N VAL A 90 -2.53 8.81 6.76
CA VAL A 90 -3.97 9.08 6.70
C VAL A 90 -4.69 7.99 7.50
N SER A 91 -5.48 8.39 8.47
CA SER A 91 -6.25 7.48 9.32
C SER A 91 -7.54 8.13 9.79
N ASP A 92 -8.38 7.39 10.50
CA ASP A 92 -9.64 7.84 11.12
C ASP A 92 -9.52 9.14 11.95
N MET A 93 -8.32 9.42 12.46
CA MET A 93 -8.00 10.68 13.15
C MET A 93 -7.44 11.75 12.19
N SER A 94 -7.35 11.46 10.89
CA SER A 94 -6.79 12.40 9.92
C SER A 94 -7.77 13.53 9.65
N GLY A 95 -7.32 14.73 9.94
CA GLY A 95 -8.05 15.95 9.58
C GLY A 95 -7.74 16.38 8.14
N ARG A 96 -8.38 17.49 7.73
CA ARG A 96 -8.17 18.14 6.42
C ARG A 96 -6.69 18.32 6.07
N SER A 97 -5.86 18.75 7.03
CA SER A 97 -4.42 18.98 6.82
C SER A 97 -3.66 17.72 6.39
N SER A 98 -3.97 16.57 7.00
CA SER A 98 -3.31 15.30 6.67
C SER A 98 -3.65 14.83 5.25
N VAL A 99 -4.93 14.95 4.86
CA VAL A 99 -5.38 14.62 3.50
C VAL A 99 -4.73 15.55 2.47
N MET A 100 -4.66 16.86 2.75
CA MET A 100 -4.02 17.85 1.90
C MET A 100 -2.52 17.52 1.70
N MET A 101 -1.82 17.19 2.78
CA MET A 101 -0.40 16.84 2.71
C MET A 101 -0.18 15.55 1.92
N LYS A 102 -1.03 14.54 2.16
CA LYS A 102 -0.96 13.26 1.43
C LYS A 102 -1.27 13.46 -0.06
N ALA A 103 -2.29 14.24 -0.39
CA ALA A 103 -2.59 14.59 -1.78
C ALA A 103 -1.40 15.26 -2.48
N LYS A 104 -0.76 16.22 -1.80
CA LYS A 104 0.44 16.88 -2.33
C LYS A 104 1.62 15.91 -2.50
N GLU A 105 1.83 14.97 -1.56
CA GLU A 105 2.87 13.93 -1.64
C GLU A 105 2.70 13.06 -2.90
N ILE A 106 1.45 12.70 -3.24
CA ILE A 106 1.12 11.88 -4.41
C ILE A 106 0.87 12.72 -5.68
N GLY A 107 1.21 14.02 -5.66
CA GLY A 107 1.12 14.91 -6.83
C GLY A 107 -0.27 15.42 -7.17
N VAL A 108 -1.23 15.37 -6.24
CA VAL A 108 -2.59 15.89 -6.42
C VAL A 108 -2.74 17.23 -5.67
N ASP A 109 -3.07 18.30 -6.41
CA ASP A 109 -3.30 19.60 -5.83
C ASP A 109 -4.79 19.75 -5.42
N LEU A 110 -5.03 20.04 -4.14
CA LEU A 110 -6.36 20.19 -3.55
C LEU A 110 -6.56 21.60 -3.02
N ASP A 111 -7.71 22.22 -3.32
CA ASP A 111 -8.12 23.43 -2.65
C ASP A 111 -8.66 23.10 -1.24
N ALA A 112 -7.96 23.63 -0.22
CA ALA A 112 -8.34 23.44 1.19
C ALA A 112 -9.75 23.95 1.53
N ARG A 113 -10.35 24.81 0.69
CA ARG A 113 -11.66 25.43 0.90
C ARG A 113 -12.75 24.82 0.04
N SER A 114 -12.42 23.86 -0.82
CA SER A 114 -13.40 23.25 -1.69
C SER A 114 -14.45 22.44 -0.90
N PRO A 115 -15.74 22.52 -1.26
CA PRO A 115 -16.77 21.68 -0.66
C PRO A 115 -16.50 20.20 -0.93
N GLU A 116 -15.92 19.86 -2.07
CA GLU A 116 -15.57 18.50 -2.47
C GLU A 116 -14.61 17.85 -1.48
N LEU A 117 -13.67 18.61 -0.91
CA LEU A 117 -12.76 18.08 0.11
C LEU A 117 -13.50 17.65 1.38
N LYS A 118 -14.58 18.36 1.76
CA LYS A 118 -15.39 17.97 2.92
C LYS A 118 -16.12 16.66 2.69
N ASP A 119 -16.67 16.49 1.49
CA ASP A 119 -17.41 15.29 1.11
C ASP A 119 -16.44 14.10 0.97
N PHE A 120 -15.27 14.32 0.39
CA PHE A 120 -14.20 13.32 0.34
C PHE A 120 -13.76 12.85 1.73
N LEU A 121 -13.60 13.78 2.68
CA LEU A 121 -13.25 13.44 4.06
C LEU A 121 -14.34 12.62 4.76
N ALA A 122 -15.60 12.85 4.44
CA ALA A 122 -16.70 12.05 4.98
C ALA A 122 -16.68 10.63 4.41
N GLU A 123 -16.48 10.48 3.10
CA GLU A 123 -16.36 9.19 2.44
C GLU A 123 -15.13 8.40 2.92
N LEU A 124 -13.98 9.08 3.04
CA LEU A 124 -12.75 8.46 3.57
C LEU A 124 -12.98 7.87 4.97
N LYS A 125 -13.64 8.59 5.86
CA LYS A 125 -13.97 8.11 7.21
C LYS A 125 -14.91 6.91 7.19
N GLU A 126 -15.89 6.91 6.30
CA GLU A 126 -16.79 5.77 6.13
C GLU A 126 -16.05 4.52 5.65
N LEU A 127 -15.13 4.67 4.69
CA LEU A 127 -14.28 3.58 4.22
C LEU A 127 -13.35 3.07 5.33
N GLU A 128 -12.74 3.97 6.10
CA GLU A 128 -11.91 3.60 7.25
C GLU A 128 -12.72 2.85 8.32
N PHE A 129 -13.96 3.27 8.58
CA PHE A 129 -14.87 2.56 9.47
C PHE A 129 -15.21 1.15 8.95
N ARG A 130 -15.34 0.99 7.64
CA ARG A 130 -15.54 -0.29 6.98
C ARG A 130 -14.29 -1.17 6.93
N GLY A 131 -13.16 -0.71 7.47
CA GLY A 131 -11.94 -1.50 7.60
C GLY A 131 -10.81 -1.14 6.65
N TYR A 132 -10.99 -0.22 5.70
CA TYR A 132 -9.88 0.22 4.84
C TYR A 132 -8.82 0.95 5.65
N GLY A 133 -7.56 0.83 5.23
CA GLY A 133 -6.44 1.51 5.89
C GLY A 133 -5.44 1.99 4.86
N TYR A 134 -5.44 3.30 4.63
CA TYR A 134 -4.64 3.94 3.59
C TYR A 134 -3.21 4.29 4.03
N GLU A 135 -2.80 3.87 5.23
CA GLU A 135 -1.48 4.19 5.80
C GLU A 135 -0.31 3.63 4.97
N ALA A 136 -0.52 2.46 4.37
CA ALA A 136 0.45 1.78 3.50
C ALA A 136 -0.13 1.47 2.11
N ALA A 137 -1.19 2.18 1.70
CA ALA A 137 -1.92 1.96 0.47
C ALA A 137 -2.06 3.27 -0.32
N ASP A 138 -0.92 3.89 -0.63
CA ASP A 138 -0.84 5.18 -1.32
C ASP A 138 -1.51 5.14 -2.69
N ALA A 139 -1.42 4.02 -3.40
CA ALA A 139 -2.04 3.83 -4.70
C ALA A 139 -3.58 3.81 -4.59
N SER A 140 -4.15 3.02 -3.66
CA SER A 140 -5.59 3.03 -3.42
C SER A 140 -6.09 4.41 -3.00
N PHE A 141 -5.33 5.13 -2.18
CA PHE A 141 -5.68 6.50 -1.80
C PHE A 141 -5.67 7.45 -3.01
N LYS A 142 -4.65 7.39 -3.88
CA LYS A 142 -4.58 8.20 -5.11
C LYS A 142 -5.73 7.89 -6.07
N LEU A 143 -6.07 6.61 -6.24
CA LEU A 143 -7.20 6.19 -7.07
C LEU A 143 -8.52 6.69 -6.50
N LEU A 144 -8.77 6.53 -5.20
CA LEU A 144 -9.96 7.03 -4.52
C LEU A 144 -10.12 8.54 -4.72
N LEU A 145 -9.04 9.29 -4.50
CA LEU A 145 -9.02 10.73 -4.67
C LEU A 145 -9.31 11.15 -6.12
N ASN A 146 -8.73 10.46 -7.11
CA ASN A 146 -8.98 10.72 -8.52
C ASN A 146 -10.42 10.38 -8.94
N ARG A 147 -10.97 9.27 -8.44
CA ARG A 147 -12.39 8.90 -8.67
C ARG A 147 -13.32 9.99 -8.12
N PHE A 148 -13.04 10.46 -6.92
CA PHE A 148 -13.85 11.48 -6.26
C PHE A 148 -13.78 12.85 -6.96
N LEU A 149 -12.57 13.37 -7.20
CA LEU A 149 -12.38 14.73 -7.73
C LEU A 149 -12.65 14.85 -9.22
N LYS A 150 -12.27 13.84 -10.01
CA LYS A 150 -12.33 13.88 -11.47
C LYS A 150 -13.54 13.12 -12.02
N GLY A 151 -14.32 12.45 -11.15
CA GLY A 151 -15.39 11.54 -11.58
C GLY A 151 -14.87 10.41 -12.47
N LYS A 152 -13.57 10.08 -12.36
CA LYS A 152 -12.94 9.05 -13.17
C LYS A 152 -13.55 7.71 -12.77
N LYS A 153 -14.18 7.03 -13.73
CA LYS A 153 -14.60 5.64 -13.57
C LYS A 153 -13.39 4.71 -13.69
N ASN A 154 -13.53 3.50 -13.19
CA ASN A 154 -12.54 2.45 -13.41
C ASN A 154 -12.34 2.21 -14.92
N ASP A 155 -11.12 1.83 -15.28
CA ASP A 155 -10.76 1.57 -16.69
C ASP A 155 -11.42 0.26 -17.20
N PHE A 156 -11.90 -0.58 -16.28
CA PHE A 156 -12.70 -1.77 -16.56
C PHE A 156 -13.77 -2.00 -15.47
N GLU A 157 -14.78 -2.79 -15.79
CA GLU A 157 -15.89 -3.14 -14.90
C GLU A 157 -15.91 -4.64 -14.65
N LEU A 158 -15.98 -5.05 -13.38
CA LEU A 158 -16.18 -6.45 -13.01
C LEU A 158 -17.59 -6.89 -13.39
N ILE A 159 -17.69 -8.04 -14.09
CA ILE A 159 -18.96 -8.71 -14.33
C ILE A 159 -19.12 -9.88 -13.35
N ASP A 160 -18.14 -10.77 -13.28
CA ASP A 160 -18.16 -11.96 -12.40
C ASP A 160 -16.73 -12.44 -12.13
N TYR A 161 -16.51 -13.01 -10.97
CA TYR A 161 -15.35 -13.85 -10.71
C TYR A 161 -15.71 -15.06 -9.87
N ARG A 162 -14.98 -16.15 -10.04
CA ARG A 162 -15.10 -17.37 -9.25
C ARG A 162 -13.73 -17.91 -8.92
N VAL A 163 -13.59 -18.43 -7.71
CA VAL A 163 -12.36 -19.08 -7.27
C VAL A 163 -12.73 -20.46 -6.73
N MET A 164 -12.11 -21.49 -7.28
CA MET A 164 -12.29 -22.87 -6.85
C MET A 164 -10.96 -23.41 -6.33
N VAL A 165 -10.99 -24.06 -5.16
CA VAL A 165 -9.84 -24.71 -4.57
C VAL A 165 -10.12 -26.21 -4.53
N GLY A 166 -9.31 -27.00 -5.22
CA GLY A 166 -9.47 -28.44 -5.33
C GLY A 166 -8.20 -29.21 -4.92
N HIS A 167 -8.39 -30.31 -4.19
CA HIS A 167 -7.29 -31.24 -3.93
C HIS A 167 -7.26 -32.35 -4.97
N GLN A 168 -6.21 -32.40 -5.78
CA GLN A 168 -6.00 -33.44 -6.78
C GLN A 168 -5.21 -34.61 -6.13
N SER A 169 -5.93 -35.62 -5.65
CA SER A 169 -5.35 -36.75 -4.93
C SER A 169 -4.30 -37.52 -5.76
N ALA A 170 -4.51 -37.65 -7.06
CA ALA A 170 -3.57 -38.33 -7.97
C ALA A 170 -2.20 -37.61 -8.05
N LEU A 171 -2.19 -36.29 -7.94
CA LEU A 171 -0.99 -35.45 -8.00
C LEU A 171 -0.50 -35.02 -6.61
N LYS A 172 -1.24 -35.39 -5.55
CA LYS A 172 -0.97 -35.01 -4.15
C LYS A 172 -0.74 -33.50 -3.97
N ARG A 173 -1.49 -32.69 -4.71
CA ARG A 173 -1.39 -31.23 -4.63
C ARG A 173 -2.78 -30.56 -4.55
N THR A 174 -2.82 -29.40 -3.92
CA THR A 174 -3.95 -28.51 -3.98
C THR A 174 -3.74 -27.51 -5.13
N VAL A 175 -4.75 -27.32 -5.95
CA VAL A 175 -4.74 -26.39 -7.08
C VAL A 175 -5.88 -25.41 -6.88
N SER A 176 -5.64 -24.17 -7.20
CA SER A 176 -6.68 -23.14 -7.24
C SER A 176 -6.89 -22.72 -8.69
N GLU A 177 -8.16 -22.66 -9.09
CA GLU A 177 -8.57 -22.13 -10.39
C GLU A 177 -9.42 -20.88 -10.15
N ALA A 178 -9.15 -19.84 -10.92
CA ALA A 178 -9.98 -18.64 -10.94
C ALA A 178 -10.50 -18.36 -12.34
N THR A 179 -11.76 -18.00 -12.41
CA THR A 179 -12.42 -17.47 -13.61
C THR A 179 -12.76 -16.02 -13.37
N VAL A 180 -12.42 -15.15 -14.33
CA VAL A 180 -12.69 -13.71 -14.25
C VAL A 180 -13.37 -13.24 -15.53
N GLN A 181 -14.43 -12.46 -15.37
CA GLN A 181 -15.11 -11.74 -16.45
C GLN A 181 -15.08 -10.24 -16.16
N VAL A 182 -14.49 -9.48 -17.05
CA VAL A 182 -14.46 -8.01 -16.98
C VAL A 182 -14.96 -7.40 -18.29
N LYS A 183 -15.54 -6.22 -18.19
CA LYS A 183 -15.94 -5.42 -19.34
C LYS A 183 -14.98 -4.25 -19.50
N ILE A 184 -14.39 -4.11 -20.70
CA ILE A 184 -13.49 -3.00 -21.07
C ILE A 184 -14.12 -2.32 -22.28
N GLY A 185 -14.56 -1.08 -22.14
CA GLY A 185 -15.39 -0.44 -23.16
C GLY A 185 -16.68 -1.24 -23.43
N ASP A 186 -16.88 -1.71 -24.65
CA ASP A 186 -18.03 -2.54 -25.03
C ASP A 186 -17.70 -4.03 -25.12
N GLN A 187 -16.47 -4.44 -24.81
CA GLN A 187 -16.04 -5.83 -24.95
C GLN A 187 -15.98 -6.53 -23.58
N ILE A 188 -16.42 -7.80 -23.58
CA ILE A 188 -16.31 -8.68 -22.41
C ILE A 188 -15.13 -9.60 -22.61
N HIS A 189 -14.24 -9.59 -21.64
CA HIS A 189 -13.08 -10.47 -21.56
C HIS A 189 -13.34 -11.52 -20.49
N HIS A 190 -13.23 -12.80 -20.86
CA HIS A 190 -13.46 -13.93 -19.98
C HIS A 190 -12.25 -14.86 -20.00
N THR A 191 -11.64 -15.04 -18.85
CA THR A 191 -10.38 -15.77 -18.71
C THR A 191 -10.41 -16.73 -17.54
N VAL A 192 -9.56 -17.74 -17.63
CA VAL A 192 -9.33 -18.73 -16.58
C VAL A 192 -7.85 -18.88 -16.34
N ALA A 193 -7.46 -19.03 -15.07
CA ALA A 193 -6.09 -19.32 -14.68
C ALA A 193 -6.04 -20.31 -13.51
N GLU A 194 -4.98 -21.12 -13.50
CA GLU A 194 -4.64 -22.02 -12.39
C GLU A 194 -3.35 -21.56 -11.72
N ALA A 195 -3.32 -21.60 -10.38
CA ALA A 195 -2.13 -21.36 -9.59
C ALA A 195 -2.08 -22.24 -8.32
N ASN A 196 -0.98 -22.14 -7.58
CA ASN A 196 -0.84 -22.88 -6.31
C ASN A 196 -1.78 -22.39 -5.20
N GLY A 197 -2.30 -21.14 -5.32
CA GLY A 197 -3.19 -20.56 -4.34
C GLY A 197 -4.26 -19.68 -4.97
N PRO A 198 -5.35 -19.40 -4.24
CA PRO A 198 -6.51 -18.67 -4.76
C PRO A 198 -6.17 -17.24 -5.21
N VAL A 199 -5.28 -16.56 -4.48
CA VAL A 199 -4.83 -15.19 -4.80
C VAL A 199 -4.06 -15.17 -6.13
N GLY A 200 -3.10 -16.07 -6.31
CA GLY A 200 -2.33 -16.15 -7.55
C GLY A 200 -3.20 -16.52 -8.76
N ALA A 201 -4.16 -17.44 -8.58
CA ALA A 201 -5.09 -17.79 -9.66
C ALA A 201 -5.97 -16.59 -10.06
N LEU A 202 -6.43 -15.81 -9.07
CA LEU A 202 -7.26 -14.63 -9.28
C LEU A 202 -6.47 -13.51 -9.98
N ASP A 203 -5.24 -13.23 -9.53
CA ASP A 203 -4.34 -12.26 -10.14
C ASP A 203 -4.00 -12.62 -11.59
N ASP A 204 -3.60 -13.87 -11.84
CA ASP A 204 -3.29 -14.35 -13.19
C ASP A 204 -4.51 -14.26 -14.13
N ALA A 205 -5.72 -14.61 -13.65
CA ALA A 205 -6.93 -14.51 -14.45
C ALA A 205 -7.30 -13.06 -14.77
N LEU A 206 -7.18 -12.15 -13.77
CA LEU A 206 -7.41 -10.72 -13.94
C LEU A 206 -6.45 -10.13 -14.99
N ARG A 207 -5.16 -10.37 -14.84
CA ARG A 207 -4.14 -9.86 -15.78
C ARG A 207 -4.38 -10.34 -17.20
N ARG A 208 -4.67 -11.63 -17.40
CA ARG A 208 -5.00 -12.18 -18.72
C ARG A 208 -6.24 -11.54 -19.33
N ALA A 209 -7.22 -11.16 -18.52
CA ALA A 209 -8.42 -10.49 -19.00
C ALA A 209 -8.15 -9.08 -19.49
N ILE A 210 -7.24 -8.35 -18.85
CA ILE A 210 -6.98 -6.92 -19.07
C ILE A 210 -5.83 -6.69 -20.04
N ALA A 211 -4.80 -7.54 -20.06
CA ALA A 211 -3.60 -7.39 -20.88
C ALA A 211 -3.84 -7.17 -22.40
N PRO A 212 -4.91 -7.70 -23.03
CA PRO A 212 -5.18 -7.40 -24.44
C PRO A 212 -5.44 -5.92 -24.72
N VAL A 213 -5.88 -5.14 -23.74
CA VAL A 213 -6.15 -3.70 -23.86
C VAL A 213 -5.07 -2.88 -23.18
N PHE A 214 -4.54 -3.35 -22.05
CA PHE A 214 -3.53 -2.70 -21.23
C PHE A 214 -2.33 -3.65 -21.03
N PRO A 215 -1.46 -3.81 -22.02
CA PRO A 215 -0.35 -4.79 -21.98
C PRO A 215 0.68 -4.49 -20.88
N GLU A 216 0.79 -3.24 -20.43
CA GLU A 216 1.72 -2.78 -19.38
C GLU A 216 1.48 -3.41 -18.02
N ILE A 217 0.29 -3.97 -17.78
CA ILE A 217 -0.01 -4.65 -16.52
C ILE A 217 0.77 -5.97 -16.35
N MET A 218 1.30 -6.52 -17.44
CA MET A 218 2.09 -7.75 -17.40
C MET A 218 3.46 -7.55 -16.74
N ASP A 219 3.94 -6.31 -16.65
CA ASP A 219 5.18 -5.94 -15.95
C ASP A 219 4.99 -5.83 -14.43
N VAL A 220 3.75 -5.89 -13.94
CA VAL A 220 3.46 -5.77 -12.51
C VAL A 220 3.71 -7.10 -11.81
N GLU A 221 4.50 -7.07 -10.75
CA GLU A 221 4.72 -8.20 -9.85
C GLU A 221 4.14 -7.90 -8.47
N LEU A 222 3.47 -8.88 -7.87
CA LEU A 222 3.03 -8.83 -6.48
C LEU A 222 4.20 -9.25 -5.59
N ILE A 223 4.75 -8.32 -4.80
CA ILE A 223 5.95 -8.56 -3.98
C ILE A 223 5.62 -8.82 -2.50
N ASP A 224 4.47 -8.36 -2.00
CA ASP A 224 4.03 -8.65 -0.63
C ASP A 224 2.50 -8.76 -0.55
N PHE A 225 2.04 -9.65 0.31
CA PHE A 225 0.62 -9.91 0.55
C PHE A 225 0.37 -10.09 2.04
N LYS A 226 -0.36 -9.16 2.64
CA LYS A 226 -0.67 -9.16 4.07
C LYS A 226 -2.17 -9.24 4.30
N VAL A 227 -2.58 -10.14 5.16
CA VAL A 227 -3.97 -10.28 5.61
C VAL A 227 -4.04 -9.95 7.09
N ARG A 228 -4.97 -9.08 7.45
CA ARG A 228 -5.24 -8.74 8.84
C ARG A 228 -6.73 -8.87 9.13
N ILE A 229 -7.06 -9.66 10.12
CA ILE A 229 -8.41 -9.71 10.66
C ILE A 229 -8.55 -8.53 11.63
N LEU A 230 -9.50 -7.66 11.38
CA LEU A 230 -9.82 -6.54 12.25
C LEU A 230 -10.76 -7.04 13.33
N GLU A 231 -10.54 -6.58 14.57
CA GLU A 231 -11.36 -6.99 15.70
C GLU A 231 -12.82 -6.62 15.46
N SER A 232 -13.70 -7.63 15.48
CA SER A 232 -15.15 -7.45 15.56
C SER A 232 -15.64 -8.01 16.89
N GLN A 233 -16.66 -7.39 17.47
CA GLN A 233 -17.32 -7.92 18.68
C GLN A 233 -18.08 -9.23 18.40
N HIS A 234 -18.21 -9.62 17.12
CA HIS A 234 -18.94 -10.81 16.67
C HIS A 234 -18.05 -11.62 15.72
N GLY A 235 -17.43 -12.67 16.23
CA GLY A 235 -16.36 -13.44 15.60
C GLY A 235 -16.60 -13.97 14.17
N ALA A 236 -17.86 -14.10 13.70
CA ALA A 236 -18.19 -14.54 12.35
C ALA A 236 -18.23 -13.39 11.33
N ASP A 237 -18.39 -12.15 11.80
CA ASP A 237 -18.55 -10.95 10.95
C ASP A 237 -17.29 -10.08 11.00
N ALA A 238 -16.12 -10.72 11.23
CA ALA A 238 -14.85 -10.01 11.27
C ALA A 238 -14.49 -9.46 9.89
N ILE A 239 -14.22 -8.16 9.81
CA ILE A 239 -13.69 -7.55 8.60
C ILE A 239 -12.25 -8.00 8.39
N ILE A 240 -11.96 -8.42 7.18
CA ILE A 240 -10.64 -8.83 6.72
C ILE A 240 -10.09 -7.71 5.87
N ARG A 241 -8.93 -7.17 6.26
CA ARG A 241 -8.17 -6.24 5.46
C ARG A 241 -7.06 -6.97 4.73
N VAL A 242 -7.01 -6.79 3.43
CA VAL A 242 -5.93 -7.26 2.57
C VAL A 242 -5.11 -6.05 2.12
N GLN A 243 -3.80 -6.12 2.28
CA GLN A 243 -2.85 -5.15 1.75
C GLN A 243 -1.90 -5.86 0.79
N ILE A 244 -1.69 -5.27 -0.37
CA ILE A 244 -0.82 -5.77 -1.43
C ILE A 244 0.24 -4.73 -1.71
N GLU A 245 1.50 -5.15 -1.80
CA GLU A 245 2.56 -4.36 -2.39
C GLU A 245 2.90 -4.93 -3.77
N SER A 246 2.91 -4.07 -4.78
CA SER A 246 3.22 -4.41 -6.17
C SER A 246 4.35 -3.55 -6.69
N THR A 247 5.04 -4.05 -7.72
CA THR A 247 6.11 -3.31 -8.42
C THR A 247 6.05 -3.55 -9.92
N ASP A 248 6.54 -2.59 -10.70
CA ASP A 248 6.84 -2.75 -12.14
C ASP A 248 8.36 -2.73 -12.43
N GLY A 249 9.17 -2.94 -11.38
CA GLY A 249 10.62 -2.86 -11.44
C GLY A 249 11.18 -1.43 -11.30
N ASN A 250 10.36 -0.39 -11.48
CA ASN A 250 10.76 1.02 -11.32
C ASN A 250 10.16 1.64 -10.07
N GLU A 251 8.90 1.32 -9.79
CA GLU A 251 8.17 1.84 -8.64
C GLU A 251 7.58 0.71 -7.79
N ILE A 252 7.35 0.99 -6.51
CA ILE A 252 6.64 0.10 -5.58
C ILE A 252 5.44 0.87 -5.05
N TRP A 253 4.27 0.23 -5.07
CA TRP A 253 3.04 0.82 -4.57
C TRP A 253 2.22 -0.14 -3.72
N GLY A 254 1.51 0.42 -2.74
CA GLY A 254 0.61 -0.32 -1.86
C GLY A 254 -0.85 -0.11 -2.22
N THR A 255 -1.64 -1.18 -2.13
CA THR A 255 -3.09 -1.16 -2.29
C THR A 255 -3.80 -1.88 -1.16
N VAL A 256 -5.09 -1.62 -0.99
CA VAL A 256 -5.89 -2.17 0.12
C VAL A 256 -7.30 -2.53 -0.35
N GLY A 257 -7.80 -3.66 0.17
CA GLY A 257 -9.19 -4.03 0.11
C GLY A 257 -9.68 -4.47 1.50
N ALA A 258 -10.99 -4.34 1.76
CA ALA A 258 -11.59 -4.69 3.05
C ALA A 258 -13.00 -5.23 2.86
N SER A 259 -13.21 -6.47 3.29
CA SER A 259 -14.50 -7.18 3.25
C SER A 259 -14.58 -8.22 4.37
N ASP A 260 -15.75 -8.76 4.64
CA ASP A 260 -15.94 -9.97 5.44
C ASP A 260 -15.50 -11.24 4.68
N ASN A 261 -15.29 -11.14 3.37
CA ASN A 261 -14.78 -12.19 2.50
C ASN A 261 -13.35 -11.89 2.04
N ILE A 262 -12.39 -12.78 2.39
CA ILE A 262 -10.99 -12.62 2.03
C ILE A 262 -10.76 -12.54 0.51
N ILE A 263 -11.54 -13.26 -0.30
CA ILE A 263 -11.41 -13.25 -1.76
C ILE A 263 -11.88 -11.90 -2.32
N GLU A 264 -12.96 -11.35 -1.78
CA GLU A 264 -13.45 -10.02 -2.15
C GLU A 264 -12.46 -8.92 -1.75
N ALA A 265 -11.96 -8.93 -0.50
CA ALA A 265 -10.93 -7.99 -0.08
C ALA A 265 -9.64 -8.10 -0.93
N THR A 266 -9.27 -9.32 -1.35
CA THR A 266 -8.15 -9.55 -2.25
C THR A 266 -8.44 -8.98 -3.64
N TRP A 267 -9.63 -9.22 -4.18
CA TRP A 267 -10.07 -8.69 -5.47
C TRP A 267 -9.96 -7.16 -5.51
N GLU A 268 -10.49 -6.48 -4.52
CA GLU A 268 -10.42 -5.01 -4.44
C GLU A 268 -8.97 -4.49 -4.46
N ALA A 269 -8.09 -5.11 -3.66
CA ALA A 269 -6.69 -4.72 -3.61
C ALA A 269 -5.95 -5.00 -4.94
N LEU A 270 -6.25 -6.12 -5.63
CA LEU A 270 -5.69 -6.47 -6.94
C LEU A 270 -6.18 -5.51 -8.04
N VAL A 271 -7.48 -5.18 -8.05
CA VAL A 271 -8.05 -4.20 -8.99
C VAL A 271 -7.37 -2.86 -8.84
N ASP A 272 -7.25 -2.36 -7.61
CA ASP A 272 -6.56 -1.08 -7.37
C ASP A 272 -5.09 -1.14 -7.79
N SER A 273 -4.41 -2.29 -7.63
CA SER A 273 -3.01 -2.44 -8.09
C SER A 273 -2.87 -2.30 -9.60
N VAL A 274 -3.78 -2.92 -10.36
CA VAL A 274 -3.80 -2.85 -11.82
C VAL A 274 -4.24 -1.47 -12.32
N GLU A 275 -5.30 -0.91 -11.76
CA GLU A 275 -5.80 0.45 -12.07
C GLU A 275 -4.72 1.52 -11.81
N TYR A 276 -3.92 1.35 -10.77
CA TYR A 276 -2.83 2.26 -10.48
C TYR A 276 -1.73 2.20 -11.54
N LYS A 277 -1.37 1.00 -12.02
CA LYS A 277 -0.41 0.86 -13.12
C LYS A 277 -0.92 1.52 -14.40
N ILE A 278 -2.19 1.33 -14.75
CA ILE A 278 -2.81 1.99 -15.91
C ILE A 278 -2.77 3.52 -15.74
N LEU A 279 -3.06 4.01 -14.53
CA LEU A 279 -2.95 5.44 -14.22
C LEU A 279 -1.52 5.97 -14.42
N LEU A 280 -0.51 5.28 -13.89
CA LEU A 280 0.90 5.65 -14.04
C LEU A 280 1.32 5.79 -15.51
N GLU A 281 0.89 4.87 -16.38
CA GLU A 281 1.21 4.94 -17.80
C GLU A 281 0.46 6.09 -18.50
N SER A 282 -0.75 6.40 -18.06
CA SER A 282 -1.53 7.52 -18.61
C SER A 282 -0.99 8.91 -18.20
N GLU A 283 -0.18 8.99 -17.16
CA GLU A 283 0.46 10.22 -16.67
C GLU A 283 1.85 10.48 -17.28
N LYS A 284 2.43 9.51 -18.03
CA LYS A 284 3.69 9.66 -18.78
C LYS A 284 3.47 10.38 -20.10
#